data_07f950afc5bb12e62b7ffc068f8fe4b1
#
_entry.id   07f950afc5bb12e62b7ffc068f8fe4b1
#
_cell.length_a   1.000
_cell.length_b   1.000
_cell.length_c   1.000
_cell.angle_alpha   90.00
_cell.angle_beta   90.00
_cell.angle_gamma   90.00
#
_symmetry.space_group_name_H-M   'P 1'
#
loop_
_entity.id
_entity.type
_entity.pdbx_description
1 polymer ?
#
loop_
_entity_poly.entity_id
_entity_poly.type
_entity_poly.pdbx_seq_one_letter_code
_entity_poly.pdbx_strand_id
1 'polypeptide(L)'
;PSLLDAVKPGGVFAIQIPNNFSAPSHTSIAGVVREGPWQERLKPFQREHPVKEMGEYYQILRPHVTSLNMWETIYHQQLEGEDPVVTWTMSTMLRPLLDQLSESEGATFVEDYRQRVRKAYPPQPDGKTIMPFKRMFMIAIK
;
A
#
# COMPACT_ATOMS: atom_id res chain seq x y z
N PRO A 1 0.53 -24.37 6.92
CA PRO A 1 -0.80 -24.68 6.38
C PRO A 1 -1.30 -23.51 5.55
N SER A 2 -1.78 -23.78 4.35
CA SER A 2 -2.39 -22.78 3.47
C SER A 2 -3.75 -22.38 4.07
N LEU A 3 -4.12 -21.11 3.95
CA LEU A 3 -5.47 -20.64 4.36
C LEU A 3 -6.58 -21.42 3.65
N LEU A 4 -6.31 -21.89 2.44
CA LEU A 4 -7.23 -22.70 1.67
C LEU A 4 -7.47 -24.09 2.27
N ASP A 5 -6.52 -24.63 3.06
CA ASP A 5 -6.67 -25.94 3.71
C ASP A 5 -7.77 -25.91 4.80
N ALA A 6 -7.99 -24.76 5.39
CA ALA A 6 -9.06 -24.53 6.37
C ALA A 6 -10.47 -24.45 5.73
N VAL A 7 -10.57 -24.35 4.42
CA VAL A 7 -11.85 -24.30 3.69
C VAL A 7 -12.33 -25.71 3.38
N LYS A 8 -13.58 -26.03 3.72
CA LYS A 8 -14.21 -27.31 3.41
C LYS A 8 -14.41 -27.49 1.90
N PRO A 9 -14.47 -28.75 1.37
CA PRO A 9 -14.90 -28.98 -0.01
C PRO A 9 -16.25 -28.30 -0.30
N GLY A 10 -16.36 -27.60 -1.42
CA GLY A 10 -17.51 -26.77 -1.77
C GLY A 10 -17.61 -25.44 -1.00
N GLY A 11 -16.70 -25.18 -0.07
CA GLY A 11 -16.66 -23.92 0.69
C GLY A 11 -16.04 -22.77 -0.11
N VAL A 12 -16.32 -21.54 0.33
CA VAL A 12 -15.84 -20.32 -0.31
C VAL A 12 -14.63 -19.75 0.43
N PHE A 13 -13.57 -19.49 -0.29
CA PHE A 13 -12.42 -18.69 0.13
C PHE A 13 -12.56 -17.31 -0.49
N ALA A 14 -12.64 -16.26 0.32
CA ALA A 14 -12.69 -14.88 -0.14
C ALA A 14 -11.59 -14.06 0.54
N ILE A 15 -10.81 -13.33 -0.25
CA ILE A 15 -9.75 -12.47 0.24
C ILE A 15 -9.74 -11.14 -0.50
N GLN A 16 -9.39 -10.08 0.21
CA GLN A 16 -9.15 -8.76 -0.32
C GLN A 16 -7.79 -8.25 0.19
N ILE A 17 -6.98 -7.72 -0.71
CA ILE A 17 -5.63 -7.25 -0.42
C ILE A 17 -5.45 -5.83 -0.97
N PRO A 18 -5.01 -4.83 -0.17
CA PRO A 18 -4.56 -3.55 -0.70
C PRO A 18 -3.33 -3.76 -1.60
N ASN A 19 -3.33 -3.14 -2.79
CA ASN A 19 -2.23 -3.25 -3.76
C ASN A 19 -1.79 -1.85 -4.24
N ASN A 20 -1.15 -1.09 -3.33
CA ASN A 20 -0.74 0.29 -3.57
C ASN A 20 0.79 0.50 -3.52
N PHE A 21 1.58 -0.56 -3.51
CA PHE A 21 3.03 -0.47 -3.34
C PHE A 21 3.72 0.28 -4.48
N SER A 22 3.15 0.26 -5.69
CA SER A 22 3.60 1.06 -6.83
C SER A 22 3.01 2.47 -6.89
N ALA A 23 2.08 2.81 -6.00
CA ALA A 23 1.47 4.14 -5.97
C ALA A 23 2.46 5.20 -5.46
N PRO A 24 2.35 6.46 -5.90
CA PRO A 24 3.24 7.54 -5.49
C PRO A 24 3.35 7.71 -3.97
N SER A 25 2.28 7.45 -3.21
CA SER A 25 2.28 7.48 -1.74
C SER A 25 3.29 6.49 -1.13
N HIS A 26 3.57 5.36 -1.79
CA HIS A 26 4.53 4.35 -1.32
C HIS A 26 5.92 4.56 -1.94
N THR A 27 5.97 4.80 -3.25
CA THR A 27 7.25 5.00 -3.95
C THR A 27 7.97 6.26 -3.51
N SER A 28 7.24 7.31 -3.10
CA SER A 28 7.82 8.51 -2.50
C SER A 28 8.50 8.22 -1.17
N ILE A 29 7.94 7.37 -0.31
CA ILE A 29 8.59 6.95 0.93
C ILE A 29 9.94 6.26 0.62
N ALA A 30 9.93 5.30 -0.31
CA ALA A 30 11.14 4.61 -0.73
C ALA A 30 12.18 5.58 -1.32
N GLY A 31 11.73 6.61 -2.06
CA GLY A 31 12.58 7.67 -2.57
C GLY A 31 13.25 8.49 -1.46
N VAL A 32 12.47 8.95 -0.47
CA VAL A 32 12.99 9.72 0.67
C VAL A 32 13.99 8.89 1.48
N VAL A 33 13.71 7.59 1.70
CA VAL A 33 14.66 6.71 2.39
C VAL A 33 15.97 6.60 1.60
N ARG A 34 15.90 6.33 0.30
CA ARG A 34 17.08 6.11 -0.56
C ARG A 34 17.96 7.35 -0.70
N GLU A 35 17.38 8.53 -0.72
CA GLU A 35 18.07 9.79 -1.04
C GLU A 35 18.50 10.57 0.21
N GLY A 36 17.98 10.18 1.40
CA GLY A 36 18.28 10.84 2.66
C GLY A 36 19.53 10.29 3.38
N PRO A 37 20.06 11.04 4.36
CA PRO A 37 21.22 10.63 5.16
C PRO A 37 20.96 9.43 6.07
N TRP A 38 19.71 9.03 6.22
CA TRP A 38 19.22 7.92 7.05
C TRP A 38 19.10 6.59 6.28
N GLN A 39 19.52 6.54 5.02
CA GLN A 39 19.30 5.40 4.11
C GLN A 39 19.66 4.06 4.77
N GLU A 40 20.91 3.90 5.24
CA GLU A 40 21.38 2.62 5.81
C GLU A 40 20.62 2.24 7.09
N ARG A 41 20.24 3.22 7.91
CA ARG A 41 19.48 3.00 9.14
C ARG A 41 18.04 2.58 8.86
N LEU A 42 17.40 3.16 7.85
CA LEU A 42 15.98 2.89 7.52
C LEU A 42 15.77 1.72 6.57
N LYS A 43 16.79 1.27 5.84
CA LYS A 43 16.70 0.16 4.90
C LYS A 43 16.06 -1.12 5.50
N PRO A 44 16.39 -1.56 6.74
CA PRO A 44 15.74 -2.73 7.35
C PRO A 44 14.26 -2.56 7.67
N PHE A 45 13.77 -1.33 7.74
CA PHE A 45 12.38 -0.99 8.08
C PHE A 45 11.52 -0.72 6.84
N GLN A 46 12.12 -0.70 5.65
CA GLN A 46 11.35 -0.64 4.41
C GLN A 46 10.61 -1.95 4.19
N ARG A 47 9.32 -1.83 3.94
CA ARG A 47 8.51 -3.00 3.57
C ARG A 47 8.82 -3.38 2.13
N GLU A 48 9.21 -4.62 1.92
CA GLU A 48 9.21 -5.21 0.58
C GLU A 48 7.78 -5.22 0.02
N HIS A 49 7.67 -5.37 -1.29
CA HIS A 49 6.38 -5.48 -1.97
C HIS A 49 5.79 -6.89 -1.70
N PRO A 50 4.95 -7.08 -0.66
CA PRO A 50 4.51 -8.41 -0.23
C PRO A 50 3.37 -8.96 -1.08
N VAL A 51 2.78 -8.12 -1.94
CA VAL A 51 1.64 -8.47 -2.77
C VAL A 51 2.15 -8.90 -4.14
N LYS A 52 1.78 -10.10 -4.52
CA LYS A 52 2.12 -10.67 -5.83
C LYS A 52 1.22 -10.11 -6.92
N GLU A 53 1.64 -10.28 -8.17
CA GLU A 53 0.79 -9.98 -9.32
C GLU A 53 -0.41 -10.95 -9.41
N MET A 54 -1.50 -10.50 -10.00
CA MET A 54 -2.75 -11.27 -10.12
C MET A 54 -2.53 -12.63 -10.79
N GLY A 55 -1.65 -12.70 -11.79
CA GLY A 55 -1.30 -13.94 -12.48
C GLY A 55 -0.59 -14.96 -11.58
N GLU A 56 0.23 -14.52 -10.63
CA GLU A 56 0.88 -15.40 -9.66
C GLU A 56 -0.14 -15.99 -8.67
N TYR A 57 -1.10 -15.17 -8.18
CA TYR A 57 -2.20 -15.68 -7.35
C TYR A 57 -3.07 -16.67 -8.11
N TYR A 58 -3.33 -16.43 -9.40
CA TYR A 58 -4.03 -17.38 -10.25
C TYR A 58 -3.32 -18.73 -10.29
N GLN A 59 -2.01 -18.73 -10.54
CA GLN A 59 -1.21 -19.97 -10.59
C GLN A 59 -1.22 -20.72 -9.26
N ILE A 60 -1.20 -19.99 -8.13
CA ILE A 60 -1.23 -20.56 -6.77
C ILE A 60 -2.60 -21.19 -6.46
N LEU A 61 -3.69 -20.49 -6.79
CA LEU A 61 -5.03 -20.89 -6.36
C LEU A 61 -5.69 -21.89 -7.31
N ARG A 62 -5.54 -21.71 -8.62
CA ARG A 62 -6.28 -22.47 -9.66
C ARG A 62 -6.19 -23.97 -9.53
N PRO A 63 -5.04 -24.60 -9.17
CA PRO A 63 -4.95 -26.06 -9.02
C PRO A 63 -5.78 -26.65 -7.87
N HIS A 64 -6.22 -25.83 -6.93
CA HIS A 64 -6.84 -26.27 -5.67
C HIS A 64 -8.33 -25.92 -5.57
N VAL A 65 -8.93 -25.33 -6.62
CA VAL A 65 -10.29 -24.81 -6.57
C VAL A 65 -11.08 -25.16 -7.83
N THR A 66 -12.39 -25.32 -7.67
CA THR A 66 -13.30 -25.62 -8.79
C THR A 66 -13.68 -24.34 -9.54
N SER A 67 -13.79 -23.22 -8.82
CA SER A 67 -14.10 -21.89 -9.39
C SER A 67 -13.17 -20.84 -8.80
N LEU A 68 -12.75 -19.88 -9.62
CA LEU A 68 -11.91 -18.76 -9.23
C LEU A 68 -12.33 -17.50 -9.98
N ASN A 69 -12.73 -16.47 -9.23
CA ASN A 69 -13.00 -15.13 -9.73
C ASN A 69 -12.02 -14.14 -9.09
N MET A 70 -11.39 -13.31 -9.91
CA MET A 70 -10.35 -12.38 -9.47
C MET A 70 -10.53 -11.05 -10.21
N TRP A 71 -10.44 -9.94 -9.46
CA TRP A 71 -10.53 -8.60 -10.05
C TRP A 71 -9.81 -7.56 -9.19
N GLU A 72 -9.57 -6.40 -9.77
CA GLU A 72 -9.07 -5.22 -9.07
C GLU A 72 -10.14 -4.11 -9.07
N THR A 73 -10.21 -3.38 -7.97
CA THR A 73 -11.02 -2.18 -7.85
C THR A 73 -10.13 -1.02 -7.43
N ILE A 74 -10.27 0.12 -8.09
CA ILE A 74 -9.61 1.36 -7.71
C ILE A 74 -10.66 2.27 -7.07
N TYR A 75 -10.49 2.52 -5.78
CA TYR A 75 -11.29 3.49 -5.04
C TYR A 75 -10.62 4.87 -5.15
N HIS A 76 -11.30 5.84 -5.69
CA HIS A 76 -10.83 7.22 -5.72
C HIS A 76 -11.23 7.89 -4.40
N GLN A 77 -10.37 7.79 -3.39
CA GLN A 77 -10.60 8.41 -2.08
C GLN A 77 -10.55 9.93 -2.22
N GLN A 78 -11.60 10.59 -1.74
CA GLN A 78 -11.67 12.05 -1.67
C GLN A 78 -11.23 12.46 -0.27
N LEU A 79 -9.98 12.91 -0.16
CA LEU A 79 -9.38 13.29 1.11
C LEU A 79 -9.47 14.79 1.33
N GLU A 80 -9.71 15.19 2.58
CA GLU A 80 -9.81 16.59 3.01
C GLU A 80 -8.65 16.95 3.94
N GLY A 81 -8.32 18.24 4.02
CA GLY A 81 -7.24 18.77 4.85
C GLY A 81 -6.04 19.26 4.05
N GLU A 82 -5.06 19.82 4.75
CA GLU A 82 -3.89 20.46 4.12
C GLU A 82 -2.94 19.43 3.47
N ASP A 83 -2.65 18.33 4.18
CA ASP A 83 -1.75 17.25 3.72
C ASP A 83 -2.39 15.88 3.90
N PRO A 84 -3.51 15.62 3.22
CA PRO A 84 -4.33 14.48 3.57
C PRO A 84 -3.67 13.13 3.25
N VAL A 85 -2.80 13.06 2.22
CA VAL A 85 -2.03 11.85 1.89
C VAL A 85 -0.96 11.58 2.94
N VAL A 86 -0.30 12.62 3.47
CA VAL A 86 0.66 12.48 4.58
C VAL A 86 -0.06 11.96 5.82
N THR A 87 -1.19 12.55 6.16
CA THR A 87 -2.03 12.13 7.29
C THR A 87 -2.48 10.68 7.15
N TRP A 88 -2.94 10.29 5.94
CA TRP A 88 -3.36 8.91 5.64
C TRP A 88 -2.23 7.88 5.85
N THR A 89 -1.02 8.21 5.44
CA THR A 89 0.12 7.28 5.52
C THR A 89 0.84 7.31 6.86
N MET A 90 0.60 8.33 7.67
CA MET A 90 1.35 8.60 8.91
C MET A 90 1.34 7.40 9.86
N SER A 91 0.17 6.87 10.18
CA SER A 91 0.03 5.83 11.21
C SER A 91 0.50 4.44 10.75
N THR A 92 0.47 4.17 9.45
CA THR A 92 0.67 2.83 8.91
C THR A 92 2.02 2.64 8.21
N MET A 93 2.45 3.65 7.46
CA MET A 93 3.63 3.56 6.59
C MET A 93 4.81 4.36 7.11
N LEU A 94 4.56 5.57 7.62
CA LEU A 94 5.64 6.46 8.06
C LEU A 94 6.09 6.13 9.48
N ARG A 95 5.18 5.79 10.39
CA ARG A 95 5.48 5.60 11.80
C ARG A 95 6.67 4.67 12.07
N PRO A 96 6.76 3.46 11.49
CA PRO A 96 7.90 2.56 11.73
C PRO A 96 9.24 3.13 11.32
N LEU A 97 9.26 4.03 10.33
CA LEU A 97 10.48 4.72 9.87
C LEU A 97 10.81 5.90 10.79
N LEU A 98 9.81 6.70 11.14
CA LEU A 98 9.97 7.87 12.01
C LEU A 98 10.45 7.48 13.42
N ASP A 99 10.03 6.35 13.94
CA ASP A 99 10.47 5.82 15.24
C ASP A 99 11.99 5.50 15.26
N GLN A 100 12.66 5.47 14.12
CA GLN A 100 14.11 5.26 13.99
C GLN A 100 14.89 6.58 13.81
N LEU A 101 14.22 7.71 13.74
CA LEU A 101 14.80 9.03 13.49
C LEU A 101 14.74 9.90 14.73
N SER A 102 15.67 10.84 14.85
CA SER A 102 15.52 11.93 15.80
C SER A 102 14.37 12.85 15.38
N GLU A 103 13.89 13.69 16.27
CA GLU A 103 12.80 14.63 16.00
C GLU A 103 13.10 15.53 14.79
N SER A 104 14.32 16.07 14.70
CA SER A 104 14.74 16.92 13.58
C SER A 104 14.86 16.17 12.26
N GLU A 105 15.39 14.95 12.29
CA GLU A 105 15.44 14.09 11.10
C GLU A 105 14.03 13.69 10.64
N GLY A 106 13.17 13.34 11.58
CA GLY A 106 11.76 12.99 11.29
C GLY A 106 11.01 14.15 10.64
N ALA A 107 11.21 15.38 11.15
CA ALA A 107 10.62 16.57 10.54
C ALA A 107 11.10 16.78 9.10
N THR A 108 12.40 16.63 8.84
CA THR A 108 12.99 16.72 7.49
C THR A 108 12.47 15.61 6.58
N PHE A 109 12.38 14.38 7.08
CA PHE A 109 11.82 13.24 6.34
C PHE A 109 10.38 13.49 5.91
N VAL A 110 9.54 13.94 6.85
CA VAL A 110 8.12 14.21 6.58
C VAL A 110 7.96 15.36 5.58
N GLU A 111 8.81 16.39 5.65
CA GLU A 111 8.77 17.52 4.72
C GLU A 111 9.12 17.10 3.28
N ASP A 112 10.20 16.32 3.11
CA ASP A 112 10.57 15.79 1.78
C ASP A 112 9.46 14.88 1.23
N TYR A 113 8.90 14.00 2.06
CA TYR A 113 7.77 13.16 1.67
C TYR A 113 6.55 14.01 1.28
N ARG A 114 6.21 15.03 2.06
CA ARG A 114 5.09 15.96 1.80
C ARG A 114 5.20 16.61 0.42
N GLN A 115 6.38 17.13 0.07
CA GLN A 115 6.60 17.77 -1.22
C GLN A 115 6.38 16.80 -2.38
N ARG A 116 6.83 15.55 -2.24
CA ARG A 116 6.66 14.52 -3.28
C ARG A 116 5.19 14.14 -3.46
N VAL A 117 4.45 13.92 -2.38
CA VAL A 117 3.05 13.52 -2.48
C VAL A 117 2.14 14.67 -2.89
N ARG A 118 2.43 15.92 -2.51
CA ARG A 118 1.71 17.11 -3.02
C ARG A 118 1.84 17.24 -4.53
N LYS A 119 3.02 16.96 -5.09
CA LYS A 119 3.25 16.93 -6.53
C LYS A 119 2.50 15.80 -7.22
N ALA A 120 2.46 14.63 -6.61
CA ALA A 120 1.81 13.45 -7.19
C ALA A 120 0.29 13.46 -7.05
N TYR A 121 -0.23 14.10 -6.01
CA TYR A 121 -1.65 14.20 -5.69
C TYR A 121 -2.04 15.68 -5.47
N PRO A 122 -2.11 16.48 -6.55
CA PRO A 122 -2.46 17.88 -6.43
C PRO A 122 -3.91 18.05 -5.96
N PRO A 123 -4.21 19.11 -5.20
CA PRO A 123 -5.57 19.41 -4.79
C PRO A 123 -6.46 19.73 -5.99
N GLN A 124 -7.72 19.33 -5.93
CA GLN A 124 -8.74 19.64 -6.90
C GLN A 124 -9.29 21.08 -6.66
N PRO A 125 -10.06 21.65 -7.61
CA PRO A 125 -10.64 22.98 -7.45
C PRO A 125 -11.55 23.16 -6.23
N ASP A 126 -12.14 22.06 -5.72
CA ASP A 126 -12.94 22.03 -4.49
C ASP A 126 -12.13 21.88 -3.20
N GLY A 127 -10.79 21.89 -3.31
CA GLY A 127 -9.87 21.76 -2.19
C GLY A 127 -9.63 20.32 -1.72
N LYS A 128 -10.28 19.32 -2.32
CA LYS A 128 -10.06 17.91 -1.99
C LYS A 128 -8.87 17.33 -2.74
N THR A 129 -8.28 16.29 -2.19
CA THR A 129 -7.23 15.51 -2.85
C THR A 129 -7.76 14.14 -3.24
N ILE A 130 -7.66 13.79 -4.53
CA ILE A 130 -8.05 12.48 -5.01
C ILE A 130 -6.87 11.52 -4.89
N MET A 131 -7.03 10.48 -4.05
CA MET A 131 -6.05 9.42 -3.89
C MET A 131 -6.61 8.09 -4.41
N PRO A 132 -6.15 7.61 -5.58
CA PRO A 132 -6.51 6.27 -6.04
C PRO A 132 -5.97 5.21 -5.08
N PHE A 133 -6.86 4.35 -4.61
CA PHE A 133 -6.52 3.26 -3.69
C PHE A 133 -6.95 1.93 -4.31
N LYS A 134 -5.98 1.17 -4.77
CA LYS A 134 -6.20 -0.09 -5.47
C LYS A 134 -6.34 -1.25 -4.49
N ARG A 135 -7.33 -2.10 -4.72
CA ARG A 135 -7.56 -3.34 -4.00
C ARG A 135 -7.74 -4.50 -4.98
N MET A 136 -7.13 -5.61 -4.65
CA MET A 136 -7.26 -6.88 -5.33
C MET A 136 -8.26 -7.75 -4.59
N PHE A 137 -9.16 -8.40 -5.31
CA PHE A 137 -10.17 -9.30 -4.77
C PHE A 137 -10.03 -10.67 -5.41
N MET A 138 -10.20 -11.70 -4.60
CA MET A 138 -10.21 -13.09 -5.07
C MET A 138 -11.31 -13.85 -4.34
N ILE A 139 -12.15 -14.54 -5.08
CA ILE A 139 -13.17 -15.46 -4.57
C ILE A 139 -12.97 -16.81 -5.24
N ALA A 140 -12.80 -17.84 -4.44
CA ALA A 140 -12.56 -19.19 -4.90
C ALA A 140 -13.52 -20.18 -4.23
N ILE A 141 -13.94 -21.22 -4.96
CA ILE A 141 -14.71 -22.35 -4.43
C ILE A 141 -13.80 -23.58 -4.45
N LYS A 142 -13.59 -24.19 -3.29
CA LYS A 142 -12.74 -25.38 -3.12
C LYS A 142 -13.41 -26.63 -3.62
#